data_6f875fb39086a9c2d258922b3c4c9e37
#
_entry.id   6f875fb39086a9c2d258922b3c4c9e37
#
_cell.length_a   1.000
_cell.length_b   1.000
_cell.length_c   1.000
_cell.angle_alpha   90.00
_cell.angle_beta   90.00
_cell.angle_gamma   90.00
#
_symmetry.space_group_name_H-M   'P 1'
#
loop_
_entity.id
_entity.type
_entity.pdbx_description
1 polymer ?
#
loop_
_entity_poly.entity_id
_entity_poly.type
_entity_poly.pdbx_seq_one_letter_code
_entity_poly.pdbx_strand_id
1 'polypeptide(L)'
;ARYRSMYSGVFYDRYIKGLWAVAEGIIYDMFKKEKHVVDVSELMANGLIFVGDKYVSIDYGTQNPTVFLLWELGNDKNWYCTSEYHYSGRSEASQKTDSEYVEDLKEWLGDTKTRFIIVDPSAASFIAELLKNGFKVKKANNSVLDGIRLVATLLTEGKIFFDVSCIETQKEFGSYVWDEKAAKHGEDKPVKENDHCMDSCRYFCYTMLRRMSGISVLKPKNSR
;
A
#
# COMPACT_ATOMS: atom_id res chain seq x y z
N ALA A 1 -1.12 14.94 -23.34
CA ALA A 1 -0.64 15.40 -22.02
C ALA A 1 -1.06 14.43 -20.90
N ARG A 2 -2.32 13.96 -20.87
CA ARG A 2 -2.88 13.11 -19.78
C ARG A 2 -2.11 11.79 -19.57
N TYR A 3 -1.65 11.12 -20.62
CA TYR A 3 -0.91 9.84 -20.50
C TYR A 3 0.50 9.99 -19.91
N ARG A 4 1.15 11.15 -20.11
CA ARG A 4 2.50 11.39 -19.60
C ARG A 4 2.57 11.54 -18.09
N SER A 5 1.48 11.97 -17.45
CA SER A 5 1.41 12.10 -15.98
C SER A 5 1.00 10.79 -15.27
N MET A 6 0.57 9.77 -16.01
CA MET A 6 0.06 8.50 -15.45
C MET A 6 1.17 7.46 -15.17
N TYR A 7 2.38 7.70 -15.63
CA TYR A 7 3.49 6.76 -15.50
C TYR A 7 4.73 7.44 -14.95
N SER A 8 5.49 6.74 -14.13
CA SER A 8 6.77 7.18 -13.57
C SER A 8 7.80 6.05 -13.63
N GLY A 9 9.08 6.37 -13.43
CA GLY A 9 10.17 5.42 -13.44
C GLY A 9 10.22 4.57 -14.71
N VAL A 10 10.54 3.28 -14.57
CA VAL A 10 10.66 2.32 -15.67
C VAL A 10 9.39 2.20 -16.52
N PHE A 11 8.22 2.42 -15.93
CA PHE A 11 6.95 2.35 -16.67
C PHE A 11 6.76 3.57 -17.60
N TYR A 12 7.24 4.75 -17.19
CA TYR A 12 7.25 5.92 -18.05
C TYR A 12 8.19 5.71 -19.26
N ASP A 13 9.37 5.18 -19.02
CA ASP A 13 10.33 4.91 -20.08
C ASP A 13 9.79 3.91 -21.10
N ARG A 14 9.15 2.83 -20.66
CA ARG A 14 8.59 1.82 -21.53
C ARG A 14 7.34 2.27 -22.29
N TYR A 15 6.34 2.82 -21.56
CA TYR A 15 5.01 3.08 -22.13
C TYR A 15 4.89 4.45 -22.79
N ILE A 16 5.68 5.43 -22.38
CA ILE A 16 5.62 6.78 -22.92
C ILE A 16 6.75 7.08 -23.89
N LYS A 17 7.97 6.65 -23.56
CA LYS A 17 9.13 6.85 -24.44
C LYS A 17 9.36 5.70 -25.41
N GLY A 18 8.74 4.54 -25.20
CA GLY A 18 8.94 3.35 -26.05
C GLY A 18 10.33 2.72 -25.89
N LEU A 19 11.02 2.97 -24.78
CA LEU A 19 12.35 2.46 -24.54
C LEU A 19 12.28 1.04 -23.94
N TRP A 20 13.23 0.19 -24.32
CA TRP A 20 13.51 -1.06 -23.62
C TRP A 20 14.27 -0.73 -22.33
N ALA A 21 13.54 -0.49 -21.24
CA ALA A 21 14.12 -0.24 -19.93
C ALA A 21 13.93 -1.47 -19.04
N VAL A 22 14.99 -1.90 -18.36
CA VAL A 22 14.95 -2.97 -17.35
C VAL A 22 14.51 -2.37 -16.02
N ALA A 23 13.70 -3.11 -15.27
CA ALA A 23 13.32 -2.70 -13.93
C ALA A 23 14.48 -3.00 -12.97
N GLU A 24 15.17 -1.97 -12.52
CA GLU A 24 16.35 -2.04 -11.64
C GLU A 24 16.25 -1.01 -10.53
N GLY A 25 16.90 -1.29 -9.40
CA GLY A 25 16.99 -0.38 -8.26
C GLY A 25 15.69 -0.25 -7.47
N ILE A 26 15.52 0.90 -6.82
CA ILE A 26 14.37 1.21 -5.95
C ILE A 26 13.10 1.34 -6.79
N ILE A 27 12.03 0.67 -6.35
CA ILE A 27 10.74 0.64 -7.07
C ILE A 27 10.05 2.02 -7.00
N TYR A 28 10.07 2.65 -5.83
CA TYR A 28 9.42 3.94 -5.58
C TYR A 28 10.46 5.06 -5.44
N ASP A 29 11.30 5.27 -6.46
CA ASP A 29 12.33 6.30 -6.51
C ASP A 29 11.78 7.73 -6.44
N MET A 30 10.47 7.90 -6.76
CA MET A 30 9.73 9.16 -6.62
C MET A 30 9.32 9.47 -5.17
N PHE A 31 9.37 8.50 -4.24
CA PHE A 31 9.11 8.76 -2.83
C PHE A 31 10.21 9.65 -2.24
N LYS A 32 9.81 10.76 -1.65
CA LYS A 32 10.71 11.69 -0.95
C LYS A 32 10.11 11.99 0.41
N LYS A 33 10.88 11.81 1.48
CA LYS A 33 10.39 12.06 2.85
C LYS A 33 9.89 13.49 3.00
N GLU A 34 10.60 14.46 2.46
CA GLU A 34 10.27 15.87 2.55
C GLU A 34 8.95 16.24 1.86
N LYS A 35 8.47 15.38 0.96
CA LYS A 35 7.25 15.60 0.20
C LYS A 35 6.09 14.73 0.68
N HIS A 36 6.37 13.48 1.03
CA HIS A 36 5.32 12.47 1.23
C HIS A 36 5.12 12.08 2.69
N VAL A 37 6.05 12.49 3.58
CA VAL A 37 5.91 12.30 5.02
C VAL A 37 5.50 13.62 5.65
N VAL A 38 4.44 13.58 6.42
CA VAL A 38 3.81 14.77 7.02
C VAL A 38 3.50 14.52 8.48
N ASP A 39 3.53 15.56 9.29
CA ASP A 39 2.94 15.53 10.62
C ASP A 39 1.43 15.79 10.50
N VAL A 40 0.66 14.73 10.62
CA VAL A 40 -0.81 14.82 10.50
C VAL A 40 -1.40 15.70 11.59
N SER A 41 -0.83 15.69 12.80
CA SER A 41 -1.30 16.54 13.91
C SER A 41 -1.10 18.03 13.60
N GLU A 42 0.05 18.37 13.01
CA GLU A 42 0.32 19.74 12.56
C GLU A 42 -0.61 20.16 11.44
N LEU A 43 -0.83 19.28 10.45
CA LEU A 43 -1.77 19.55 9.35
C LEU A 43 -3.20 19.76 9.86
N MET A 44 -3.65 18.97 10.84
CA MET A 44 -4.99 19.14 11.46
C MET A 44 -5.09 20.47 12.22
N ALA A 45 -4.05 20.87 12.94
CA ALA A 45 -4.00 22.19 13.58
C ALA A 45 -4.07 23.34 12.55
N ASN A 46 -3.60 23.10 11.32
CA ASN A 46 -3.63 24.04 10.20
C ASN A 46 -4.85 23.88 9.27
N GLY A 47 -5.89 23.13 9.68
CA GLY A 47 -7.18 23.06 8.99
C GLY A 47 -7.41 21.82 8.15
N LEU A 48 -6.54 20.82 8.16
CA LEU A 48 -6.85 19.51 7.60
C LEU A 48 -7.96 18.86 8.42
N ILE A 49 -8.99 18.39 7.75
CA ILE A 49 -10.10 17.65 8.35
C ILE A 49 -10.26 16.35 7.59
N PHE A 50 -10.28 15.22 8.29
CA PHE A 50 -10.61 13.95 7.66
C PHE A 50 -12.11 13.81 7.44
N VAL A 51 -12.48 13.38 6.25
CA VAL A 51 -13.87 13.28 5.80
C VAL A 51 -14.20 11.90 5.27
N GLY A 52 -15.46 11.50 5.43
CA GLY A 52 -15.96 10.23 4.90
C GLY A 52 -15.51 9.01 5.69
N ASP A 53 -15.36 7.89 4.98
CA ASP A 53 -15.07 6.59 5.59
C ASP A 53 -13.57 6.39 5.78
N LYS A 54 -13.20 5.69 6.85
CA LYS A 54 -11.83 5.22 7.11
C LYS A 54 -11.66 3.77 6.68
N TYR A 55 -10.47 3.41 6.29
CA TYR A 55 -10.12 2.06 5.83
C TYR A 55 -8.86 1.57 6.51
N VAL A 56 -8.76 0.26 6.72
CA VAL A 56 -7.51 -0.38 7.10
C VAL A 56 -7.10 -1.32 5.99
N SER A 57 -5.86 -1.29 5.57
CA SER A 57 -5.27 -2.35 4.77
C SER A 57 -4.33 -3.18 5.61
N ILE A 58 -4.35 -4.50 5.37
CA ILE A 58 -3.57 -5.45 6.15
C ILE A 58 -2.79 -6.36 5.20
N ASP A 59 -1.47 -6.39 5.39
CA ASP A 59 -0.65 -7.50 4.92
C ASP A 59 -0.45 -8.46 6.09
N TYR A 60 -0.99 -9.68 5.96
CA TYR A 60 -1.04 -10.67 7.03
C TYR A 60 0.03 -11.74 6.84
N GLY A 61 0.88 -11.90 7.81
CA GLY A 61 1.91 -12.94 7.84
C GLY A 61 1.89 -13.75 9.14
N THR A 62 2.05 -15.08 9.04
CA THR A 62 2.16 -15.96 10.23
C THR A 62 3.58 -16.00 10.77
N GLN A 63 4.59 -16.01 9.91
CA GLN A 63 6.02 -15.98 10.25
C GLN A 63 6.68 -14.65 9.84
N ASN A 64 6.17 -14.05 8.81
CA ASN A 64 6.56 -12.73 8.32
C ASN A 64 5.81 -11.63 9.10
N PRO A 65 6.27 -10.40 9.03
CA PRO A 65 5.55 -9.28 9.65
C PRO A 65 4.09 -9.21 9.22
N THR A 66 3.23 -8.86 10.18
CA THR A 66 1.85 -8.44 9.93
C THR A 66 1.78 -6.92 10.06
N VAL A 67 1.23 -6.28 9.06
CA VAL A 67 1.14 -4.81 8.96
C VAL A 67 -0.30 -4.37 8.83
N PHE A 68 -0.72 -3.39 9.64
CA PHE A 68 -1.97 -2.64 9.45
C PHE A 68 -1.64 -1.20 9.11
N LEU A 69 -2.31 -0.63 8.11
CA LEU A 69 -2.22 0.78 7.75
C LEU A 69 -3.61 1.41 7.76
N LEU A 70 -3.78 2.49 8.54
CA LEU A 70 -5.03 3.24 8.62
C LEU A 70 -5.04 4.36 7.57
N TRP A 71 -6.10 4.41 6.77
CA TRP A 71 -6.24 5.35 5.66
C TRP A 71 -7.44 6.27 5.87
N GLU A 72 -7.20 7.57 5.74
CA GLU A 72 -8.19 8.62 5.89
C GLU A 72 -8.13 9.61 4.74
N LEU A 73 -9.29 10.09 4.30
CA LEU A 73 -9.40 11.08 3.22
C LEU A 73 -9.44 12.49 3.82
N GLY A 74 -8.53 13.34 3.40
CA GLY A 74 -8.54 14.76 3.76
C GLY A 74 -9.57 15.57 2.96
N ASN A 75 -10.00 16.69 3.54
CA ASN A 75 -10.85 17.69 2.87
C ASN A 75 -10.17 18.31 1.64
N ASP A 76 -8.86 18.19 1.53
CA ASP A 76 -8.02 18.53 0.38
C ASP A 76 -8.04 17.48 -0.75
N LYS A 77 -8.81 16.40 -0.58
CA LYS A 77 -8.95 15.26 -1.51
C LYS A 77 -7.70 14.40 -1.68
N ASN A 78 -6.79 14.44 -0.73
CA ASN A 78 -5.64 13.56 -0.65
C ASN A 78 -5.86 12.48 0.42
N TRP A 79 -5.19 11.33 0.25
CA TRP A 79 -5.26 10.22 1.19
C TRP A 79 -4.05 10.22 2.11
N TYR A 80 -4.30 9.95 3.37
CA TYR A 80 -3.30 9.94 4.41
C TYR A 80 -3.28 8.56 5.08
N CYS A 81 -2.10 7.94 5.14
CA CYS A 81 -1.85 6.85 6.05
C CYS A 81 -1.53 7.47 7.41
N THR A 82 -2.48 7.45 8.32
CA THR A 82 -2.43 8.21 9.59
C THR A 82 -1.87 7.40 10.74
N SER A 83 -1.82 6.08 10.61
CA SER A 83 -1.28 5.19 11.64
C SER A 83 -0.80 3.87 11.02
N GLU A 84 0.21 3.29 11.66
CA GLU A 84 0.83 2.03 11.31
C GLU A 84 0.88 1.11 12.52
N TYR A 85 0.52 -0.16 12.34
CA TYR A 85 0.85 -1.25 13.23
C TYR A 85 1.79 -2.20 12.50
N HIS A 86 2.88 -2.57 13.13
CA HIS A 86 3.85 -3.51 12.58
C HIS A 86 4.25 -4.51 13.65
N TYR A 87 4.05 -5.80 13.39
CA TYR A 87 4.48 -6.88 14.28
C TYR A 87 5.23 -7.94 13.50
N SER A 88 6.45 -8.24 13.94
CA SER A 88 7.28 -9.29 13.36
C SER A 88 7.49 -10.42 14.37
N GLY A 89 6.85 -11.57 14.14
CA GLY A 89 7.00 -12.74 15.00
C GLY A 89 8.45 -13.26 15.13
N ARG A 90 9.31 -12.96 14.14
CA ARG A 90 10.74 -13.27 14.21
C ARG A 90 11.48 -12.39 15.20
N SER A 91 11.19 -11.08 15.18
CA SER A 91 11.85 -10.11 16.06
C SER A 91 11.41 -10.30 17.50
N GLU A 92 10.11 -10.61 17.69
CA GLU A 92 9.50 -10.79 19.01
C GLU A 92 9.66 -12.22 19.57
N ALA A 93 10.27 -13.14 18.81
CA ALA A 93 10.38 -14.56 19.14
C ALA A 93 9.03 -15.21 19.53
N SER A 94 7.93 -14.67 19.06
CA SER A 94 6.57 -15.14 19.36
C SER A 94 5.68 -14.98 18.13
N GLN A 95 4.94 -16.04 17.78
CA GLN A 95 3.92 -16.00 16.74
C GLN A 95 2.58 -15.71 17.39
N LYS A 96 1.80 -14.82 16.75
CA LYS A 96 0.42 -14.53 17.12
C LYS A 96 -0.55 -15.38 16.31
N THR A 97 -1.64 -15.77 16.95
CA THR A 97 -2.80 -16.38 16.31
C THR A 97 -3.67 -15.34 15.60
N ASP A 98 -4.58 -15.79 14.73
CA ASP A 98 -5.56 -14.93 14.09
C ASP A 98 -6.37 -14.11 15.11
N SER A 99 -6.78 -14.75 16.23
CA SER A 99 -7.53 -14.08 17.29
C SER A 99 -6.72 -13.00 18.00
N GLU A 100 -5.44 -13.24 18.29
CA GLU A 100 -4.56 -12.26 18.91
C GLU A 100 -4.34 -11.04 17.98
N TYR A 101 -4.19 -11.26 16.67
CA TYR A 101 -4.12 -10.14 15.73
C TYR A 101 -5.43 -9.35 15.63
N VAL A 102 -6.58 -10.00 15.79
CA VAL A 102 -7.87 -9.29 15.83
C VAL A 102 -8.00 -8.45 17.11
N GLU A 103 -7.51 -8.94 18.26
CA GLU A 103 -7.49 -8.14 19.49
C GLU A 103 -6.52 -6.95 19.36
N ASP A 104 -5.32 -7.17 18.81
CA ASP A 104 -4.40 -6.07 18.49
C ASP A 104 -5.06 -5.01 17.60
N LEU A 105 -5.79 -5.47 16.56
CA LEU A 105 -6.49 -4.56 15.64
C LEU A 105 -7.55 -3.71 16.37
N LYS A 106 -8.31 -4.33 17.29
CA LYS A 106 -9.30 -3.62 18.11
C LYS A 106 -8.64 -2.59 19.02
N GLU A 107 -7.58 -2.99 19.72
CA GLU A 107 -6.83 -2.10 20.61
C GLU A 107 -6.22 -0.93 19.84
N TRP A 108 -5.56 -1.22 18.70
CA TRP A 108 -4.94 -0.20 17.86
C TRP A 108 -5.95 0.77 17.25
N LEU A 109 -7.15 0.30 16.88
CA LEU A 109 -8.21 1.15 16.35
C LEU A 109 -8.90 1.98 17.45
N GLY A 110 -8.95 1.49 18.68
CA GLY A 110 -9.73 2.12 19.75
C GLY A 110 -11.18 2.39 19.30
N ASP A 111 -11.62 3.63 19.40
CA ASP A 111 -12.96 4.07 18.99
C ASP A 111 -13.08 4.33 17.47
N THR A 112 -12.01 4.15 16.70
CA THR A 112 -12.00 4.42 15.27
C THR A 112 -12.87 3.40 14.52
N LYS A 113 -13.94 3.90 13.88
CA LYS A 113 -14.81 3.08 13.04
C LYS A 113 -14.29 3.04 11.61
N THR A 114 -14.13 1.86 11.08
CA THR A 114 -13.69 1.62 9.71
C THR A 114 -14.83 1.11 8.84
N ARG A 115 -14.83 1.49 7.57
CA ARG A 115 -15.80 0.98 6.59
C ARG A 115 -15.44 -0.43 6.14
N PHE A 116 -14.19 -0.66 5.85
CA PHE A 116 -13.67 -1.97 5.43
C PHE A 116 -12.25 -2.18 5.99
N ILE A 117 -12.00 -3.46 6.32
CA ILE A 117 -10.65 -4.00 6.47
C ILE A 117 -10.31 -4.68 5.13
N ILE A 118 -9.23 -4.24 4.49
CA ILE A 118 -8.79 -4.73 3.17
C ILE A 118 -7.65 -5.71 3.40
N VAL A 119 -7.83 -6.96 3.03
CA VAL A 119 -6.90 -8.06 3.31
C VAL A 119 -6.65 -8.89 2.05
N ASP A 120 -5.43 -9.41 1.88
CA ASP A 120 -5.14 -10.37 0.81
C ASP A 120 -6.09 -11.57 0.87
N PRO A 121 -6.70 -11.98 -0.24
CA PRO A 121 -7.63 -13.11 -0.26
C PRO A 121 -7.01 -14.45 0.17
N SER A 122 -5.69 -14.58 0.17
CA SER A 122 -4.99 -15.78 0.63
C SER A 122 -5.03 -15.98 2.16
N ALA A 123 -5.25 -14.90 2.93
CA ALA A 123 -5.36 -14.92 4.39
C ALA A 123 -6.75 -15.42 4.86
N ALA A 124 -7.20 -16.59 4.39
CA ALA A 124 -8.57 -17.04 4.55
C ALA A 124 -9.00 -17.24 6.02
N SER A 125 -8.12 -17.76 6.88
CA SER A 125 -8.38 -17.97 8.31
C SER A 125 -8.53 -16.65 9.04
N PHE A 126 -7.62 -15.70 8.80
CA PHE A 126 -7.66 -14.37 9.39
C PHE A 126 -8.90 -13.58 8.94
N ILE A 127 -9.28 -13.68 7.65
CA ILE A 127 -10.52 -13.09 7.13
C ILE A 127 -11.74 -13.65 7.86
N ALA A 128 -11.80 -14.97 8.10
CA ALA A 128 -12.90 -15.58 8.84
C ALA A 128 -12.97 -15.07 10.29
N GLU A 129 -11.84 -14.91 10.96
CA GLU A 129 -11.78 -14.39 12.32
C GLU A 129 -12.19 -12.90 12.39
N LEU A 130 -11.77 -12.08 11.43
CA LEU A 130 -12.22 -10.69 11.32
C LEU A 130 -13.75 -10.59 11.15
N LEU A 131 -14.34 -11.41 10.27
CA LEU A 131 -15.79 -11.43 10.03
C LEU A 131 -16.56 -11.88 11.28
N LYS A 132 -16.08 -12.90 11.98
CA LYS A 132 -16.65 -13.39 13.25
C LYS A 132 -16.64 -12.30 14.34
N ASN A 133 -15.65 -11.42 14.32
CA ASN A 133 -15.53 -10.28 15.24
C ASN A 133 -16.26 -9.01 14.75
N GLY A 134 -17.09 -9.11 13.71
CA GLY A 134 -17.96 -8.03 13.24
C GLY A 134 -17.32 -7.03 12.30
N PHE A 135 -16.07 -7.21 11.90
CA PHE A 135 -15.44 -6.36 10.90
C PHE A 135 -16.00 -6.62 9.50
N LYS A 136 -16.14 -5.57 8.71
CA LYS A 136 -16.47 -5.68 7.29
C LYS A 136 -15.19 -5.85 6.48
N VAL A 137 -15.01 -7.02 5.89
CA VAL A 137 -13.80 -7.33 5.13
C VAL A 137 -14.04 -7.13 3.64
N LYS A 138 -13.05 -6.54 2.98
CA LYS A 138 -12.96 -6.44 1.52
C LYS A 138 -11.68 -7.12 1.06
N LYS A 139 -11.81 -8.14 0.19
CA LYS A 139 -10.66 -8.82 -0.40
C LYS A 139 -9.87 -7.84 -1.26
N ALA A 140 -8.57 -7.78 -1.03
CA ALA A 140 -7.66 -6.94 -1.78
C ALA A 140 -7.59 -7.37 -3.26
N ASN A 141 -7.46 -6.39 -4.13
CA ASN A 141 -6.95 -6.67 -5.47
C ASN A 141 -5.42 -6.66 -5.37
N ASN A 142 -4.83 -7.85 -5.36
CA ASN A 142 -3.42 -8.07 -5.05
C ASN A 142 -2.49 -8.10 -6.27
N SER A 143 -2.95 -7.60 -7.45
CA SER A 143 -2.08 -7.46 -8.64
C SER A 143 -0.83 -6.64 -8.31
N VAL A 144 0.35 -7.24 -8.46
CA VAL A 144 1.62 -6.64 -8.02
C VAL A 144 1.99 -5.47 -8.92
N LEU A 145 2.23 -5.70 -10.20
CA LEU A 145 2.74 -4.66 -11.11
C LEU A 145 1.75 -3.51 -11.32
N ASP A 146 0.47 -3.81 -11.49
CA ASP A 146 -0.54 -2.78 -11.66
C ASP A 146 -0.73 -1.95 -10.38
N GLY A 147 -0.64 -2.62 -9.22
CA GLY A 147 -0.66 -1.95 -7.93
C GLY A 147 0.55 -1.05 -7.72
N ILE A 148 1.76 -1.53 -8.03
CA ILE A 148 3.00 -0.73 -7.98
C ILE A 148 2.87 0.52 -8.87
N ARG A 149 2.39 0.37 -10.12
CA ARG A 149 2.17 1.50 -11.03
C ARG A 149 1.21 2.54 -10.44
N LEU A 150 0.11 2.08 -9.85
CA LEU A 150 -0.86 2.99 -9.25
C LEU A 150 -0.27 3.75 -8.06
N VAL A 151 0.41 3.07 -7.13
CA VAL A 151 1.07 3.72 -5.99
C VAL A 151 2.11 4.74 -6.48
N ALA A 152 2.94 4.37 -7.45
CA ALA A 152 3.93 5.28 -8.05
C ALA A 152 3.27 6.53 -8.66
N THR A 153 2.14 6.37 -9.36
CA THR A 153 1.36 7.49 -9.90
C THR A 153 0.81 8.38 -8.79
N LEU A 154 0.20 7.79 -7.75
CA LEU A 154 -0.35 8.53 -6.62
C LEU A 154 0.72 9.32 -5.85
N LEU A 155 1.91 8.74 -5.67
CA LEU A 155 3.05 9.45 -5.08
C LEU A 155 3.50 10.62 -5.97
N THR A 156 3.68 10.37 -7.27
CA THR A 156 4.12 11.41 -8.22
C THR A 156 3.14 12.59 -8.25
N GLU A 157 1.84 12.30 -8.24
CA GLU A 157 0.77 13.31 -8.23
C GLU A 157 0.52 13.95 -6.86
N GLY A 158 1.19 13.50 -5.79
CA GLY A 158 0.98 13.98 -4.42
C GLY A 158 -0.45 13.73 -3.94
N LYS A 159 -0.94 12.49 -4.12
CA LYS A 159 -2.30 12.07 -3.75
C LYS A 159 -2.34 11.17 -2.52
N ILE A 160 -1.19 10.62 -2.11
CA ILE A 160 -1.03 9.83 -0.90
C ILE A 160 0.12 10.36 -0.07
N PHE A 161 -0.09 10.41 1.23
CA PHE A 161 0.85 10.88 2.24
C PHE A 161 0.89 9.91 3.42
N PHE A 162 1.97 9.98 4.19
CA PHE A 162 2.19 9.10 5.34
C PHE A 162 2.52 9.96 6.55
N ASP A 163 1.92 9.64 7.67
CA ASP A 163 2.24 10.31 8.94
C ASP A 163 3.68 10.00 9.36
N VAL A 164 4.30 10.94 10.06
CA VAL A 164 5.66 10.79 10.61
C VAL A 164 5.80 9.56 11.51
N SER A 165 4.72 9.07 12.12
CA SER A 165 4.70 7.86 12.95
C SER A 165 4.76 6.55 12.16
N CYS A 166 4.51 6.56 10.84
CA CYS A 166 4.58 5.37 9.97
C CYS A 166 6.05 5.03 9.63
N ILE A 167 6.82 4.62 10.63
CA ILE A 167 8.28 4.47 10.55
C ILE A 167 8.70 3.31 9.65
N GLU A 168 8.06 2.13 9.79
CA GLU A 168 8.42 0.95 8.99
C GLU A 168 8.03 1.14 7.53
N THR A 169 6.87 1.76 7.27
CA THR A 169 6.47 2.15 5.90
C THR A 169 7.53 3.06 5.25
N GLN A 170 8.05 4.06 5.98
CA GLN A 170 9.10 4.94 5.46
C GLN A 170 10.41 4.19 5.16
N LYS A 171 10.77 3.22 6.00
CA LYS A 171 11.97 2.38 5.78
C LYS A 171 11.81 1.50 4.55
N GLU A 172 10.65 0.84 4.41
CA GLU A 172 10.40 -0.05 3.28
C GLU A 172 10.35 0.70 1.94
N PHE A 173 9.84 1.93 1.87
CA PHE A 173 9.95 2.75 0.65
C PHE A 173 11.40 2.92 0.18
N GLY A 174 12.35 3.00 1.11
CA GLY A 174 13.78 3.12 0.79
C GLY A 174 14.48 1.81 0.42
N SER A 175 13.88 0.66 0.75
CA SER A 175 14.49 -0.68 0.56
C SER A 175 13.73 -1.58 -0.42
N TYR A 176 12.54 -1.17 -0.89
CA TYR A 176 11.73 -1.95 -1.83
C TYR A 176 12.32 -1.85 -3.25
N VAL A 177 12.93 -2.94 -3.70
CA VAL A 177 13.73 -2.98 -4.94
C VAL A 177 13.25 -4.04 -5.91
N TRP A 178 13.60 -3.87 -7.18
CA TRP A 178 13.38 -4.87 -8.21
C TRP A 178 14.35 -6.05 -8.05
N ASP A 179 13.88 -7.25 -8.39
CA ASP A 179 14.71 -8.45 -8.45
C ASP A 179 15.54 -8.45 -9.72
N GLU A 180 16.85 -8.20 -9.59
CA GLU A 180 17.80 -8.17 -10.71
C GLU A 180 17.91 -9.52 -11.43
N LYS A 181 17.70 -10.65 -10.74
CA LYS A 181 17.74 -11.97 -11.37
C LYS A 181 16.52 -12.18 -12.26
N ALA A 182 15.34 -11.81 -11.78
CA ALA A 182 14.11 -11.83 -12.58
C ALA A 182 14.22 -10.87 -13.78
N ALA A 183 14.78 -9.69 -13.56
CA ALA A 183 15.00 -8.68 -14.60
C ALA A 183 15.88 -9.18 -15.75
N LYS A 184 16.94 -9.96 -15.46
CA LYS A 184 17.77 -10.62 -16.50
C LYS A 184 17.01 -11.61 -17.37
N HIS A 185 15.90 -12.14 -16.87
CA HIS A 185 14.99 -13.02 -17.63
C HIS A 185 13.79 -12.27 -18.24
N GLY A 186 13.79 -10.94 -18.19
CA GLY A 186 12.73 -10.10 -18.75
C GLY A 186 11.47 -10.04 -17.88
N GLU A 187 11.57 -10.42 -16.60
CA GLU A 187 10.45 -10.39 -15.66
C GLU A 187 10.62 -9.25 -14.66
N ASP A 188 9.59 -8.42 -14.53
CA ASP A 188 9.53 -7.38 -13.48
C ASP A 188 8.93 -7.98 -12.22
N LYS A 189 9.76 -8.23 -11.24
CA LYS A 189 9.33 -8.70 -9.91
C LYS A 189 10.03 -7.90 -8.83
N PRO A 190 9.32 -7.50 -7.76
CA PRO A 190 9.97 -7.00 -6.56
C PRO A 190 10.69 -8.14 -5.82
N VAL A 191 11.75 -7.80 -5.11
CA VAL A 191 12.33 -8.67 -4.09
C VAL A 191 11.31 -8.84 -2.97
N LYS A 192 11.13 -10.09 -2.50
CA LYS A 192 10.17 -10.46 -1.47
C LYS A 192 10.81 -10.45 -0.07
N GLU A 193 11.34 -9.29 0.29
CA GLU A 193 11.93 -9.00 1.61
C GLU A 193 11.60 -7.56 1.98
N ASN A 194 11.17 -7.35 3.24
CA ASN A 194 10.80 -6.03 3.76
C ASN A 194 9.83 -5.29 2.83
N ASP A 195 8.77 -5.99 2.42
CA ASP A 195 7.77 -5.50 1.47
C ASP A 195 6.34 -5.47 2.03
N HIS A 196 6.19 -5.68 3.34
CA HIS A 196 4.89 -5.87 3.99
C HIS A 196 4.08 -4.58 4.09
N CYS A 197 4.71 -3.45 4.41
CA CYS A 197 4.07 -2.14 4.36
C CYS A 197 3.75 -1.74 2.92
N MET A 198 4.64 -2.07 1.98
CA MET A 198 4.44 -1.80 0.55
C MET A 198 3.27 -2.63 -0.01
N ASP A 199 3.15 -3.89 0.38
CA ASP A 199 2.03 -4.75 -0.02
C ASP A 199 0.71 -4.24 0.61
N SER A 200 0.69 -3.90 1.90
CA SER A 200 -0.47 -3.29 2.55
C SER A 200 -0.89 -1.97 1.89
N CYS A 201 0.05 -1.07 1.61
CA CYS A 201 -0.20 0.18 0.89
C CYS A 201 -0.80 -0.09 -0.50
N ARG A 202 -0.24 -1.03 -1.25
CA ARG A 202 -0.70 -1.45 -2.56
C ARG A 202 -2.12 -2.03 -2.51
N TYR A 203 -2.44 -2.82 -1.48
CA TYR A 203 -3.79 -3.37 -1.30
C TYR A 203 -4.84 -2.27 -1.16
N PHE A 204 -4.59 -1.25 -0.32
CA PHE A 204 -5.50 -0.11 -0.23
C PHE A 204 -5.61 0.63 -1.56
N CYS A 205 -4.49 1.10 -2.09
CA CYS A 205 -4.48 1.95 -3.27
C CYS A 205 -5.14 1.24 -4.46
N TYR A 206 -4.76 0.00 -4.76
CA TYR A 206 -5.26 -0.70 -5.93
C TYR A 206 -6.70 -1.19 -5.78
N THR A 207 -7.15 -1.48 -4.56
CA THR A 207 -8.53 -1.90 -4.31
C THR A 207 -9.50 -0.72 -4.29
N MET A 208 -9.11 0.41 -3.69
CA MET A 208 -9.99 1.53 -3.44
C MET A 208 -9.84 2.67 -4.44
N LEU A 209 -8.62 2.99 -4.86
CA LEU A 209 -8.33 4.21 -5.61
C LEU A 209 -8.21 3.99 -7.13
N ARG A 210 -8.12 2.75 -7.60
CA ARG A 210 -7.97 2.43 -9.04
C ARG A 210 -8.98 3.13 -9.94
N ARG A 211 -10.23 3.24 -9.51
CA ARG A 211 -11.30 3.87 -10.31
C ARG A 211 -11.23 5.40 -10.26
N MET A 212 -10.66 5.97 -9.22
CA MET A 212 -10.56 7.42 -9.02
C MET A 212 -9.43 8.04 -9.86
N SER A 213 -8.35 7.30 -10.09
CA SER A 213 -7.20 7.74 -10.87
C SER A 213 -7.47 7.82 -12.38
N GLY A 214 -8.61 7.35 -12.87
CA GLY A 214 -8.91 7.31 -14.31
C GLY A 214 -7.98 6.36 -15.10
N ILE A 215 -7.20 5.53 -14.41
CA ILE A 215 -6.35 4.52 -15.01
C ILE A 215 -7.27 3.40 -15.52
N SER A 216 -7.62 3.49 -16.80
CA SER A 216 -8.19 2.36 -17.53
C SER A 216 -7.07 1.34 -17.74
N VAL A 217 -7.09 0.26 -16.95
CA VAL A 217 -6.18 -0.87 -17.21
C VAL A 217 -6.54 -1.41 -18.59
N LEU A 218 -5.68 -1.15 -19.55
CA LEU A 218 -5.76 -1.83 -20.84
C LEU A 218 -5.60 -3.32 -20.56
N LYS A 219 -6.68 -4.07 -20.70
CA LYS A 219 -6.60 -5.53 -20.67
C LYS A 219 -5.61 -5.93 -21.77
N PRO A 220 -4.61 -6.80 -21.49
CA PRO A 220 -3.78 -7.34 -22.55
C PRO A 220 -4.73 -7.94 -23.58
N LYS A 221 -4.59 -7.52 -24.85
CA LYS A 221 -5.24 -8.21 -25.97
C LYS A 221 -4.68 -9.63 -25.96
N ASN A 222 -5.53 -10.62 -25.64
CA ASN A 222 -5.19 -12.01 -25.85
C ASN A 222 -4.70 -12.15 -27.29
N SER A 223 -3.41 -12.39 -27.45
CA SER A 223 -2.86 -12.90 -28.70
C SER A 223 -3.47 -14.29 -28.91
N ARG A 224 -4.30 -14.40 -29.95
CA ARG A 224 -4.72 -15.69 -30.49
C ARG A 224 -3.53 -16.38 -31.13
#